data_6bdbfd80daaaae1712ddbb9e743dd169
#
_entry.id   6bdbfd80daaaae1712ddbb9e743dd169
#
_cell.length_a   1.000
_cell.length_b   1.000
_cell.length_c   1.000
_cell.angle_alpha   90.00
_cell.angle_beta   90.00
_cell.angle_gamma   90.00
#
_symmetry.space_group_name_H-M   'P 1'
#
loop_
_entity.id
_entity.type
_entity.pdbx_description
1 polymer ?
#
loop_
_entity_poly.entity_id
_entity_poly.type
_entity_poly.pdbx_seq_one_letter_code
_entity_poly.pdbx_strand_id
1 'polypeptide(L)'
;MIIKPKIRGFICTTTHPVGCEANVKEQIAYTKAQGPIKNAPKRVLVVGSSSGYGLSSRIAAAFGGGAATIGVFFEKPGTDKKPGTAGFYNAAAFDKLAHEAGLYAKSLNGDAFSNEAKQKAIELIKQDLGQIDLVVYSLASPVRKMPDTGELVRSALKPVGETYTSTAVDTNKDVIIEASVEPATEQEIADTVTVMGGQDWELWIQALEEAGVLAEGCKTVAYSYIGTELTWPIYWDGALGRAKMDLDRAATALNEKLAAKGGTANVAVLKSVVTQASSAIPVMPLYIAMVFKKMREQGVHEGCMEQIYRMFSQRLYKEDGSAPEVDDHNRLRLDDWELRDDIQQHCRDLWPQITTENLRELTDYDMYKEEFIKLFGFGIEGIDYDADVNPEVEFDVIDIE
;
A
#
# COMPACT_ATOMS: atom_id res chain seq x y z
N MET A 1 -18.99 10.53 20.14
CA MET A 1 -18.49 9.49 21.08
C MET A 1 -17.01 9.68 21.35
N ILE A 2 -16.52 9.30 22.54
CA ILE A 2 -15.07 9.21 22.79
C ILE A 2 -14.56 7.90 22.20
N ILE A 3 -13.56 7.99 21.32
CA ILE A 3 -13.01 6.83 20.60
C ILE A 3 -11.58 6.57 21.07
N LYS A 4 -11.35 5.38 21.63
CA LYS A 4 -10.04 4.91 22.06
C LYS A 4 -9.58 3.72 21.22
N PRO A 5 -8.26 3.49 21.05
CA PRO A 5 -7.76 2.36 20.28
C PRO A 5 -8.14 1.02 20.95
N LYS A 6 -8.64 0.08 20.14
CA LYS A 6 -8.94 -1.29 20.56
C LYS A 6 -8.15 -2.25 19.67
N ILE A 7 -6.93 -2.55 20.11
CA ILE A 7 -5.96 -3.37 19.36
C ILE A 7 -6.17 -4.85 19.70
N ARG A 8 -6.11 -5.71 18.67
CA ARG A 8 -6.09 -7.17 18.77
C ARG A 8 -5.07 -7.70 17.74
N GLY A 9 -3.85 -7.99 18.17
CA GLY A 9 -2.76 -8.41 17.29
C GLY A 9 -2.42 -7.33 16.25
N PHE A 10 -2.55 -7.71 15.01
CA PHE A 10 -2.32 -6.82 13.85
C PHE A 10 -3.59 -6.07 13.39
N ILE A 11 -4.63 -6.02 14.21
CA ILE A 11 -5.89 -5.33 13.90
C ILE A 11 -6.20 -4.30 15.00
N CYS A 12 -6.61 -3.10 14.62
CA CYS A 12 -7.30 -2.16 15.50
C CYS A 12 -8.77 -2.08 15.05
N THR A 13 -9.68 -2.37 15.96
CA THR A 13 -11.13 -2.45 15.67
C THR A 13 -11.84 -1.10 15.78
N THR A 14 -11.14 -0.06 16.20
CA THR A 14 -11.62 1.32 16.26
C THR A 14 -10.70 2.21 15.47
N THR A 15 -11.25 3.31 14.94
CA THR A 15 -10.53 4.31 14.15
C THR A 15 -10.96 5.70 14.60
N HIS A 16 -10.07 6.67 14.55
CA HIS A 16 -10.35 8.03 14.97
C HIS A 16 -10.46 8.97 13.77
N PRO A 17 -11.66 9.49 13.42
CA PRO A 17 -11.85 10.27 12.19
C PRO A 17 -10.99 11.53 12.14
N VAL A 18 -10.89 12.29 13.24
CA VAL A 18 -10.08 13.51 13.31
C VAL A 18 -8.59 13.17 13.21
N GLY A 19 -8.14 12.07 13.83
CA GLY A 19 -6.76 11.62 13.73
C GLY A 19 -6.42 11.13 12.32
N CYS A 20 -7.32 10.42 11.63
CA CYS A 20 -7.12 10.04 10.23
C CYS A 20 -6.99 11.28 9.33
N GLU A 21 -7.83 12.31 9.50
CA GLU A 21 -7.69 13.57 8.78
C GLU A 21 -6.34 14.25 9.06
N ALA A 22 -5.91 14.28 10.32
CA ALA A 22 -4.61 14.85 10.70
C ALA A 22 -3.45 14.09 10.05
N ASN A 23 -3.49 12.76 10.03
CA ASN A 23 -2.47 11.94 9.36
C ASN A 23 -2.41 12.23 7.84
N VAL A 24 -3.54 12.39 7.17
CA VAL A 24 -3.58 12.79 5.75
C VAL A 24 -2.98 14.18 5.56
N LYS A 25 -3.28 15.14 6.45
CA LYS A 25 -2.67 16.49 6.44
C LYS A 25 -1.14 16.45 6.59
N GLU A 26 -0.62 15.61 7.47
CA GLU A 26 0.84 15.42 7.63
C GLU A 26 1.48 14.91 6.34
N GLN A 27 0.89 13.92 5.67
CA GLN A 27 1.38 13.38 4.40
C GLN A 27 1.34 14.41 3.27
N ILE A 28 0.27 15.21 3.19
CA ILE A 28 0.15 16.31 2.23
C ILE A 28 1.20 17.40 2.51
N ALA A 29 1.40 17.77 3.77
CA ALA A 29 2.41 18.74 4.17
C ALA A 29 3.82 18.30 3.82
N TYR A 30 4.14 17.01 4.05
CA TYR A 30 5.40 16.41 3.62
C TYR A 30 5.58 16.56 2.09
N THR A 31 4.58 16.13 1.32
CA THR A 31 4.63 16.18 -0.15
C THR A 31 4.88 17.61 -0.66
N LYS A 32 4.17 18.59 -0.11
CA LYS A 32 4.35 20.01 -0.47
C LYS A 32 5.74 20.52 -0.10
N ALA A 33 6.28 20.12 1.04
CA ALA A 33 7.60 20.51 1.50
C ALA A 33 8.74 19.97 0.61
N GLN A 34 8.54 18.80 -0.03
CA GLN A 34 9.50 18.26 -0.98
C GLN A 34 9.52 19.01 -2.32
N GLY A 35 8.48 19.78 -2.61
CA GLY A 35 8.34 20.55 -3.86
C GLY A 35 7.56 19.82 -4.96
N PRO A 36 7.44 20.44 -6.15
CA PRO A 36 6.67 19.86 -7.24
C PRO A 36 7.43 18.72 -7.94
N ILE A 37 6.70 17.66 -8.25
CA ILE A 37 7.20 16.55 -9.06
C ILE A 37 7.18 16.99 -10.53
N LYS A 38 8.35 17.11 -11.16
CA LYS A 38 8.46 17.45 -12.58
C LYS A 38 7.99 16.30 -13.46
N ASN A 39 7.42 16.62 -14.61
CA ASN A 39 6.87 15.65 -15.56
C ASN A 39 5.77 14.74 -14.97
N ALA A 40 5.17 15.13 -13.83
CA ALA A 40 4.14 14.36 -13.14
C ALA A 40 2.93 14.09 -14.05
N PRO A 41 2.21 12.97 -13.81
CA PRO A 41 0.98 12.67 -14.51
C PRO A 41 -0.07 13.75 -14.21
N LYS A 42 -1.05 13.90 -15.11
CA LYS A 42 -2.11 14.92 -14.96
C LYS A 42 -3.46 14.32 -14.58
N ARG A 43 -3.71 13.07 -14.94
CA ARG A 43 -4.98 12.39 -14.73
C ARG A 43 -4.71 10.96 -14.29
N VAL A 44 -5.02 10.64 -13.07
CA VAL A 44 -4.55 9.42 -12.39
C VAL A 44 -5.71 8.60 -11.84
N LEU A 45 -5.69 7.31 -12.12
CA LEU A 45 -6.53 6.32 -11.46
C LEU A 45 -5.67 5.56 -10.44
N VAL A 46 -6.12 5.49 -9.18
CA VAL A 46 -5.49 4.69 -8.13
C VAL A 46 -6.46 3.63 -7.65
N VAL A 47 -6.16 2.38 -7.93
CA VAL A 47 -6.92 1.22 -7.48
C VAL A 47 -6.33 0.72 -6.17
N GLY A 48 -7.10 0.75 -5.08
CA GLY A 48 -6.61 0.52 -3.71
C GLY A 48 -6.10 1.80 -3.05
N SER A 49 -6.90 2.88 -3.03
CA SER A 49 -6.46 4.25 -2.76
C SER A 49 -6.70 4.76 -1.34
N SER A 50 -7.21 3.94 -0.42
CA SER A 50 -7.69 4.41 0.90
C SER A 50 -6.62 4.46 1.99
N SER A 51 -5.51 3.75 1.84
CA SER A 51 -4.46 3.67 2.86
C SER A 51 -3.10 3.30 2.27
N GLY A 52 -2.06 3.35 3.09
CA GLY A 52 -0.71 2.89 2.75
C GLY A 52 -0.18 3.49 1.45
N TYR A 53 0.41 2.66 0.61
CA TYR A 53 1.03 3.10 -0.65
C TYR A 53 0.03 3.67 -1.67
N GLY A 54 -1.20 3.15 -1.70
CA GLY A 54 -2.23 3.67 -2.61
C GLY A 54 -2.66 5.09 -2.27
N LEU A 55 -2.91 5.37 -0.99
CA LEU A 55 -3.20 6.72 -0.52
C LEU A 55 -2.02 7.67 -0.77
N SER A 56 -0.81 7.23 -0.42
CA SER A 56 0.41 8.02 -0.67
C SER A 56 0.60 8.33 -2.15
N SER A 57 0.27 7.39 -3.05
CA SER A 57 0.32 7.61 -4.50
C SER A 57 -0.67 8.67 -4.95
N ARG A 58 -1.88 8.64 -4.40
CA ARG A 58 -2.90 9.64 -4.69
C ARG A 58 -2.49 11.03 -4.20
N ILE A 59 -1.91 11.10 -2.99
CA ILE A 59 -1.38 12.35 -2.42
C ILE A 59 -0.21 12.89 -3.26
N ALA A 60 0.76 12.05 -3.61
CA ALA A 60 1.90 12.46 -4.43
C ALA A 60 1.47 12.97 -5.81
N ALA A 61 0.55 12.29 -6.48
CA ALA A 61 0.02 12.71 -7.77
C ALA A 61 -0.71 14.05 -7.68
N ALA A 62 -1.62 14.20 -6.70
CA ALA A 62 -2.44 15.40 -6.55
C ALA A 62 -1.62 16.60 -6.02
N PHE A 63 -0.97 16.48 -4.88
CA PHE A 63 -0.31 17.58 -4.21
C PHE A 63 1.15 17.79 -4.63
N GLY A 64 1.81 16.75 -5.14
CA GLY A 64 3.14 16.87 -5.76
C GLY A 64 3.09 17.20 -7.26
N GLY A 65 2.12 16.63 -7.98
CA GLY A 65 2.01 16.75 -9.45
C GLY A 65 0.90 17.66 -9.96
N GLY A 66 -0.05 18.08 -9.11
CA GLY A 66 -1.23 18.83 -9.51
C GLY A 66 -2.21 17.99 -10.35
N ALA A 67 -2.21 16.67 -10.18
CA ALA A 67 -3.04 15.75 -10.95
C ALA A 67 -4.50 15.76 -10.51
N ALA A 68 -5.41 15.57 -11.47
CA ALA A 68 -6.76 15.11 -11.23
C ALA A 68 -6.73 13.62 -10.88
N THR A 69 -7.40 13.19 -9.79
CA THR A 69 -7.34 11.82 -9.31
C THR A 69 -8.70 11.19 -9.14
N ILE A 70 -8.81 9.93 -9.55
CA ILE A 70 -9.92 9.04 -9.19
C ILE A 70 -9.33 7.91 -8.33
N GLY A 71 -9.93 7.68 -7.16
CA GLY A 71 -9.56 6.59 -6.27
C GLY A 71 -10.63 5.51 -6.22
N VAL A 72 -10.21 4.25 -6.16
CA VAL A 72 -11.11 3.09 -5.95
C VAL A 72 -10.69 2.40 -4.66
N PHE A 73 -11.64 2.10 -3.79
CA PHE A 73 -11.40 1.39 -2.52
C PHE A 73 -12.68 0.69 -2.04
N PHE A 74 -12.56 -0.13 -1.00
CA PHE A 74 -13.69 -0.82 -0.39
C PHE A 74 -13.67 -0.64 1.13
N GLU A 75 -14.38 0.37 1.62
CA GLU A 75 -14.34 0.83 3.01
C GLU A 75 -15.74 1.02 3.57
N LYS A 76 -15.84 1.03 4.90
CA LYS A 76 -17.12 1.17 5.60
C LYS A 76 -17.22 2.53 6.26
N PRO A 77 -18.32 3.29 6.04
CA PRO A 77 -18.58 4.55 6.73
C PRO A 77 -18.80 4.34 8.23
N GLY A 78 -18.61 5.40 8.99
CA GLY A 78 -19.04 5.47 10.39
C GLY A 78 -20.55 5.55 10.51
N THR A 79 -21.05 5.20 11.68
CA THR A 79 -22.46 5.36 12.06
C THR A 79 -22.53 6.01 13.44
N ASP A 80 -23.73 6.45 13.85
CA ASP A 80 -23.97 6.98 15.19
C ASP A 80 -23.48 6.06 16.34
N LYS A 81 -23.31 4.74 16.05
CA LYS A 81 -22.99 3.70 17.05
C LYS A 81 -21.54 3.25 17.02
N LYS A 82 -20.84 3.44 15.91
CA LYS A 82 -19.46 2.95 15.74
C LYS A 82 -18.69 3.74 14.70
N PRO A 83 -17.37 3.89 14.85
CA PRO A 83 -16.54 4.47 13.81
C PRO A 83 -16.50 3.60 12.55
N GLY A 84 -16.24 4.25 11.42
CA GLY A 84 -15.96 3.61 10.14
C GLY A 84 -14.57 2.99 10.11
N THR A 85 -14.14 2.56 8.93
CA THR A 85 -12.77 2.09 8.72
C THR A 85 -11.81 3.28 8.53
N ALA A 86 -10.53 3.08 8.84
CA ALA A 86 -9.53 4.14 8.67
C ALA A 86 -9.44 4.62 7.23
N GLY A 87 -9.50 3.69 6.27
CA GLY A 87 -9.45 4.03 4.85
C GLY A 87 -10.62 4.90 4.40
N PHE A 88 -11.81 4.73 4.98
CA PHE A 88 -12.95 5.61 4.69
C PHE A 88 -12.64 7.05 5.12
N TYR A 89 -12.15 7.24 6.34
CA TYR A 89 -11.82 8.57 6.86
C TYR A 89 -10.64 9.21 6.12
N ASN A 90 -9.64 8.42 5.77
CA ASN A 90 -8.50 8.89 4.97
C ASN A 90 -8.95 9.38 3.59
N ALA A 91 -9.81 8.62 2.91
CA ALA A 91 -10.32 8.99 1.58
C ALA A 91 -11.21 10.24 1.65
N ALA A 92 -12.08 10.33 2.65
CA ALA A 92 -12.90 11.53 2.89
C ALA A 92 -12.04 12.77 3.14
N ALA A 93 -11.01 12.64 3.99
CA ALA A 93 -10.07 13.72 4.27
C ALA A 93 -9.28 14.13 3.02
N PHE A 94 -8.81 13.15 2.24
CA PHE A 94 -8.08 13.43 1.00
C PHE A 94 -8.96 14.22 0.01
N ASP A 95 -10.18 13.76 -0.29
CA ASP A 95 -11.06 14.42 -1.24
C ASP A 95 -11.40 15.86 -0.78
N LYS A 96 -11.74 16.04 0.51
CA LYS A 96 -11.98 17.35 1.10
C LYS A 96 -10.79 18.31 0.90
N LEU A 97 -9.58 17.86 1.28
CA LEU A 97 -8.36 18.68 1.21
C LEU A 97 -7.93 18.95 -0.24
N ALA A 98 -8.17 18.01 -1.16
CA ALA A 98 -7.93 18.21 -2.59
C ALA A 98 -8.88 19.28 -3.15
N HIS A 99 -10.18 19.22 -2.83
CA HIS A 99 -11.17 20.22 -3.25
C HIS A 99 -10.84 21.60 -2.68
N GLU A 100 -10.46 21.70 -1.40
CA GLU A 100 -10.01 22.96 -0.78
C GLU A 100 -8.81 23.56 -1.50
N ALA A 101 -7.94 22.71 -2.07
CA ALA A 101 -6.79 23.12 -2.87
C ALA A 101 -7.11 23.38 -4.36
N GLY A 102 -8.37 23.26 -4.75
CA GLY A 102 -8.81 23.45 -6.14
C GLY A 102 -8.44 22.28 -7.08
N LEU A 103 -8.15 21.11 -6.53
CA LEU A 103 -7.81 19.90 -7.28
C LEU A 103 -9.05 19.04 -7.50
N TYR A 104 -9.14 18.42 -8.67
CA TYR A 104 -10.17 17.42 -8.93
C TYR A 104 -9.84 16.13 -8.18
N ALA A 105 -10.77 15.63 -7.39
CA ALA A 105 -10.70 14.35 -6.72
C ALA A 105 -12.09 13.73 -6.65
N LYS A 106 -12.23 12.49 -7.07
CA LYS A 106 -13.44 11.67 -6.87
C LYS A 106 -13.07 10.27 -6.42
N SER A 107 -13.97 9.66 -5.68
CA SER A 107 -13.76 8.36 -5.05
C SER A 107 -14.92 7.40 -5.35
N LEU A 108 -14.55 6.16 -5.66
CA LEU A 108 -15.45 5.02 -5.88
C LEU A 108 -15.27 4.03 -4.73
N ASN A 109 -16.36 3.68 -4.05
CA ASN A 109 -16.34 2.74 -2.92
C ASN A 109 -17.06 1.44 -3.30
N GLY A 110 -16.32 0.37 -3.37
CA GLY A 110 -16.83 -0.97 -3.66
C GLY A 110 -15.71 -1.95 -4.00
N ASP A 111 -16.09 -3.19 -4.31
CA ASP A 111 -15.12 -4.25 -4.62
C ASP A 111 -14.37 -3.95 -5.92
N ALA A 112 -13.10 -3.57 -5.79
CA ALA A 112 -12.23 -3.24 -6.92
C ALA A 112 -11.98 -4.43 -7.88
N PHE A 113 -12.19 -5.66 -7.43
CA PHE A 113 -12.09 -6.85 -8.29
C PHE A 113 -13.30 -7.00 -9.22
N SER A 114 -14.43 -6.36 -8.91
CA SER A 114 -15.66 -6.49 -9.67
C SER A 114 -15.59 -5.85 -11.07
N ASN A 115 -16.42 -6.32 -11.98
CA ASN A 115 -16.59 -5.71 -13.29
C ASN A 115 -17.31 -4.37 -13.18
N GLU A 116 -18.22 -4.25 -12.21
CA GLU A 116 -18.95 -3.02 -11.90
C GLU A 116 -18.00 -1.88 -11.51
N ALA A 117 -16.98 -2.16 -10.69
CA ALA A 117 -15.96 -1.19 -10.33
C ALA A 117 -15.19 -0.67 -11.55
N LYS A 118 -14.76 -1.57 -12.42
CA LYS A 118 -14.07 -1.22 -13.68
C LYS A 118 -14.95 -0.38 -14.59
N GLN A 119 -16.20 -0.79 -14.77
CA GLN A 119 -17.19 -0.07 -15.59
C GLN A 119 -17.46 1.33 -15.04
N LYS A 120 -17.68 1.45 -13.73
CA LYS A 120 -17.97 2.74 -13.08
C LYS A 120 -16.78 3.70 -13.16
N ALA A 121 -15.56 3.20 -12.99
CA ALA A 121 -14.35 3.99 -13.18
C ALA A 121 -14.21 4.49 -14.63
N ILE A 122 -14.49 3.65 -15.61
CA ILE A 122 -14.46 4.01 -17.04
C ILE A 122 -15.48 5.09 -17.35
N GLU A 123 -16.73 4.97 -16.87
CA GLU A 123 -17.78 5.96 -17.05
C GLU A 123 -17.34 7.32 -16.48
N LEU A 124 -16.81 7.32 -15.26
CA LEU A 124 -16.35 8.53 -14.60
C LEU A 124 -15.15 9.18 -15.33
N ILE A 125 -14.19 8.37 -15.79
CA ILE A 125 -13.06 8.87 -16.59
C ILE A 125 -13.57 9.52 -17.88
N LYS A 126 -14.46 8.88 -18.62
CA LYS A 126 -15.04 9.42 -19.87
C LYS A 126 -15.77 10.73 -19.63
N GLN A 127 -16.56 10.79 -18.56
CA GLN A 127 -17.37 11.96 -18.23
C GLN A 127 -16.51 13.16 -17.83
N ASP A 128 -15.52 12.97 -16.97
CA ASP A 128 -14.86 14.07 -16.28
C ASP A 128 -13.44 14.36 -16.81
N LEU A 129 -12.70 13.34 -17.24
CA LEU A 129 -11.26 13.44 -17.58
C LEU A 129 -10.95 13.13 -19.05
N GLY A 130 -11.83 12.44 -19.73
CA GLY A 130 -11.62 11.92 -21.09
C GLY A 130 -10.69 10.71 -21.13
N GLN A 131 -9.47 10.88 -20.66
CA GLN A 131 -8.43 9.84 -20.58
C GLN A 131 -7.61 10.00 -19.31
N ILE A 132 -6.86 8.95 -18.94
CA ILE A 132 -5.88 8.93 -17.85
C ILE A 132 -4.49 8.60 -18.37
N ASP A 133 -3.47 9.11 -17.70
CA ASP A 133 -2.05 8.98 -18.08
C ASP A 133 -1.21 8.21 -17.05
N LEU A 134 -1.79 7.86 -15.88
CA LEU A 134 -1.22 6.93 -14.91
C LEU A 134 -2.31 6.07 -14.28
N VAL A 135 -2.06 4.76 -14.22
CA VAL A 135 -2.82 3.80 -13.42
C VAL A 135 -1.93 3.21 -12.33
N VAL A 136 -2.28 3.42 -11.07
CA VAL A 136 -1.63 2.78 -9.92
C VAL A 136 -2.49 1.61 -9.47
N TYR A 137 -1.91 0.40 -9.41
CA TYR A 137 -2.56 -0.79 -8.89
C TYR A 137 -1.94 -1.16 -7.53
N SER A 138 -2.69 -0.91 -6.45
CA SER A 138 -2.24 -1.05 -5.06
C SER A 138 -3.24 -1.83 -4.20
N LEU A 139 -3.73 -2.96 -4.71
CA LEU A 139 -4.62 -3.82 -3.95
C LEU A 139 -3.83 -4.79 -3.07
N ALA A 140 -4.21 -4.87 -1.80
CA ALA A 140 -3.70 -5.83 -0.83
C ALA A 140 -4.88 -6.41 -0.04
N SER A 141 -5.61 -7.33 -0.64
CA SER A 141 -6.75 -8.00 -0.02
C SER A 141 -6.40 -9.46 0.29
N PRO A 142 -6.83 -10.02 1.44
CA PRO A 142 -6.69 -11.45 1.71
C PRO A 142 -7.71 -12.31 0.97
N VAL A 143 -8.72 -11.69 0.33
CA VAL A 143 -9.83 -12.37 -0.33
C VAL A 143 -10.17 -11.65 -1.63
N ARG A 144 -10.47 -12.42 -2.66
CA ARG A 144 -11.01 -11.96 -3.94
C ARG A 144 -12.31 -12.69 -4.24
N LYS A 145 -13.37 -11.94 -4.53
CA LYS A 145 -14.58 -12.49 -5.17
C LYS A 145 -14.34 -12.49 -6.67
N MET A 146 -14.40 -13.68 -7.28
CA MET A 146 -14.19 -13.82 -8.72
C MET A 146 -15.34 -13.16 -9.47
N PRO A 147 -15.06 -12.23 -10.41
CA PRO A 147 -16.11 -11.44 -11.06
C PRO A 147 -17.05 -12.30 -11.93
N ASP A 148 -16.55 -13.39 -12.49
CA ASP A 148 -17.33 -14.23 -13.41
C ASP A 148 -18.14 -15.32 -12.71
N THR A 149 -17.63 -15.86 -11.60
CA THR A 149 -18.23 -17.01 -10.89
C THR A 149 -18.87 -16.66 -9.56
N GLY A 150 -18.45 -15.52 -8.95
CA GLY A 150 -18.85 -15.14 -7.59
C GLY A 150 -18.14 -15.95 -6.49
N GLU A 151 -17.23 -16.85 -6.83
CA GLU A 151 -16.46 -17.65 -5.89
C GLU A 151 -15.54 -16.75 -5.03
N LEU A 152 -15.42 -17.06 -3.74
CA LEU A 152 -14.51 -16.40 -2.82
C LEU A 152 -13.21 -17.20 -2.74
N VAL A 153 -12.14 -16.63 -3.27
CA VAL A 153 -10.79 -17.17 -3.21
C VAL A 153 -10.00 -16.46 -2.10
N ARG A 154 -9.20 -17.21 -1.33
CA ARG A 154 -8.44 -16.68 -0.18
C ARG A 154 -6.95 -16.90 -0.36
N SER A 155 -6.17 -15.86 -0.13
CA SER A 155 -4.71 -15.97 -0.08
C SER A 155 -4.23 -16.59 1.23
N ALA A 156 -3.02 -17.15 1.21
CA ALA A 156 -2.35 -17.71 2.37
C ALA A 156 -1.00 -17.01 2.63
N LEU A 157 -0.71 -16.76 3.91
CA LEU A 157 0.58 -16.25 4.39
C LEU A 157 1.40 -17.42 4.92
N LYS A 158 1.92 -18.26 4.02
CA LYS A 158 2.60 -19.51 4.35
C LYS A 158 3.88 -19.70 3.54
N PRO A 159 4.88 -20.37 4.11
CA PRO A 159 6.07 -20.81 3.35
C PRO A 159 5.70 -21.85 2.30
N VAL A 160 6.62 -22.15 1.40
CA VAL A 160 6.47 -23.23 0.40
C VAL A 160 7.48 -24.32 0.71
N GLY A 161 7.03 -25.58 0.68
CA GLY A 161 7.86 -26.76 0.84
C GLY A 161 8.01 -27.25 2.27
N GLU A 162 8.55 -26.43 3.18
CA GLU A 162 8.86 -26.83 4.55
C GLU A 162 8.23 -25.88 5.57
N THR A 163 8.03 -26.38 6.80
CA THR A 163 7.60 -25.55 7.93
C THR A 163 8.66 -24.50 8.22
N TYR A 164 8.24 -23.25 8.30
CA TYR A 164 9.09 -22.13 8.68
C TYR A 164 8.95 -21.83 10.17
N THR A 165 10.07 -21.87 10.89
CA THR A 165 10.13 -21.53 12.30
C THR A 165 11.16 -20.43 12.53
N SER A 166 10.78 -19.36 13.23
CA SER A 166 11.67 -18.23 13.51
C SER A 166 11.25 -17.45 14.75
N THR A 167 12.17 -16.66 15.26
CA THR A 167 11.91 -15.68 16.30
C THR A 167 10.98 -14.58 15.74
N ALA A 168 9.95 -14.26 16.51
CA ALA A 168 8.97 -13.22 16.18
C ALA A 168 8.56 -12.46 17.45
N VAL A 169 7.76 -11.43 17.31
CA VAL A 169 7.19 -10.70 18.43
C VAL A 169 5.66 -10.87 18.49
N ASP A 170 5.14 -11.27 19.65
CA ASP A 170 3.72 -11.16 19.95
C ASP A 170 3.39 -9.71 20.31
N THR A 171 2.82 -8.98 19.37
CA THR A 171 2.51 -7.54 19.50
C THR A 171 1.36 -7.24 20.48
N ASN A 172 0.62 -8.24 20.95
CA ASN A 172 -0.38 -8.08 22.01
C ASN A 172 0.24 -8.08 23.39
N LYS A 173 1.26 -8.93 23.58
CA LYS A 173 1.92 -9.14 24.88
C LYS A 173 3.26 -8.43 24.98
N ASP A 174 3.77 -7.90 23.86
CA ASP A 174 5.09 -7.29 23.73
C ASP A 174 6.22 -8.24 24.17
N VAL A 175 6.11 -9.50 23.78
CA VAL A 175 7.07 -10.55 24.11
C VAL A 175 7.63 -11.23 22.88
N ILE A 176 8.86 -11.65 22.94
CA ILE A 176 9.49 -12.48 21.91
C ILE A 176 8.95 -13.91 22.02
N ILE A 177 8.61 -14.48 20.89
CA ILE A 177 8.09 -15.84 20.74
C ILE A 177 8.85 -16.58 19.63
N GLU A 178 8.76 -17.89 19.62
CA GLU A 178 9.04 -18.69 18.45
C GLU A 178 7.74 -18.87 17.65
N ALA A 179 7.72 -18.37 16.42
CA ALA A 179 6.60 -18.55 15.51
C ALA A 179 6.89 -19.68 14.53
N SER A 180 5.93 -20.59 14.37
CA SER A 180 6.02 -21.70 13.42
C SER A 180 4.82 -21.69 12.49
N VAL A 181 5.06 -21.78 11.17
CA VAL A 181 4.05 -21.74 10.13
C VAL A 181 4.23 -22.93 9.20
N GLU A 182 3.18 -23.75 9.10
CA GLU A 182 3.14 -24.90 8.19
C GLU A 182 3.18 -24.46 6.73
N PRO A 183 3.74 -25.29 5.82
CA PRO A 183 3.81 -24.95 4.40
C PRO A 183 2.43 -24.86 3.75
N ALA A 184 2.36 -24.03 2.73
CA ALA A 184 1.18 -23.91 1.89
C ALA A 184 0.98 -25.18 1.06
N THR A 185 -0.27 -25.59 0.88
CA THR A 185 -0.65 -26.58 -0.12
C THR A 185 -0.54 -26.00 -1.54
N GLU A 186 -0.51 -26.84 -2.56
CA GLU A 186 -0.53 -26.37 -3.96
C GLU A 186 -1.76 -25.50 -4.25
N GLN A 187 -2.93 -25.86 -3.69
CA GLN A 187 -4.14 -25.06 -3.84
C GLN A 187 -4.02 -23.68 -3.15
N GLU A 188 -3.49 -23.61 -1.94
CA GLU A 188 -3.26 -22.33 -1.25
C GLU A 188 -2.28 -21.44 -2.01
N ILE A 189 -1.27 -22.02 -2.67
CA ILE A 189 -0.35 -21.26 -3.53
C ILE A 189 -1.12 -20.72 -4.75
N ALA A 190 -1.88 -21.55 -5.45
CA ALA A 190 -2.67 -21.16 -6.62
C ALA A 190 -3.69 -20.07 -6.25
N ASP A 191 -4.39 -20.23 -5.14
CA ASP A 191 -5.35 -19.26 -4.63
C ASP A 191 -4.68 -17.93 -4.29
N THR A 192 -3.48 -17.96 -3.69
CA THR A 192 -2.72 -16.75 -3.37
C THR A 192 -2.32 -16.00 -4.64
N VAL A 193 -1.89 -16.70 -5.69
CA VAL A 193 -1.62 -16.09 -7.01
C VAL A 193 -2.90 -15.49 -7.61
N THR A 194 -4.02 -16.19 -7.50
CA THR A 194 -5.33 -15.69 -7.98
C THR A 194 -5.74 -14.39 -7.28
N VAL A 195 -5.53 -14.30 -5.97
CA VAL A 195 -5.93 -13.11 -5.17
C VAL A 195 -4.96 -11.95 -5.32
N MET A 196 -3.65 -12.22 -5.26
CA MET A 196 -2.61 -11.19 -5.12
C MET A 196 -1.64 -11.10 -6.31
N GLY A 197 -1.82 -11.94 -7.34
CA GLY A 197 -1.01 -11.89 -8.56
C GLY A 197 -1.45 -10.80 -9.52
N GLY A 198 -0.97 -10.89 -10.76
CA GLY A 198 -1.13 -9.85 -11.78
C GLY A 198 -2.43 -9.89 -12.58
N GLN A 199 -3.21 -10.95 -12.48
CA GLN A 199 -4.39 -11.14 -13.35
C GLN A 199 -5.40 -9.98 -13.26
N ASP A 200 -5.73 -9.50 -12.05
CA ASP A 200 -6.70 -8.40 -11.93
C ASP A 200 -6.12 -7.06 -12.41
N TRP A 201 -4.82 -6.84 -12.25
CA TRP A 201 -4.14 -5.70 -12.86
C TRP A 201 -4.25 -5.73 -14.39
N GLU A 202 -4.03 -6.89 -15.01
CA GLU A 202 -4.24 -7.08 -16.45
C GLU A 202 -5.69 -6.80 -16.86
N LEU A 203 -6.68 -7.26 -16.08
CA LEU A 203 -8.11 -7.01 -16.33
C LEU A 203 -8.46 -5.52 -16.25
N TRP A 204 -7.91 -4.77 -15.28
CA TRP A 204 -8.08 -3.33 -15.20
C TRP A 204 -7.52 -2.62 -16.43
N ILE A 205 -6.29 -2.91 -16.81
CA ILE A 205 -5.64 -2.27 -17.97
C ILE A 205 -6.36 -2.64 -19.25
N GLN A 206 -6.79 -3.89 -19.41
CA GLN A 206 -7.56 -4.33 -20.56
C GLN A 206 -8.88 -3.58 -20.69
N ALA A 207 -9.66 -3.48 -19.61
CA ALA A 207 -10.93 -2.77 -19.62
C ALA A 207 -10.78 -1.28 -19.97
N LEU A 208 -9.77 -0.63 -19.41
CA LEU A 208 -9.47 0.78 -19.68
C LEU A 208 -9.00 1.01 -21.12
N GLU A 209 -8.21 0.10 -21.68
CA GLU A 209 -7.73 0.16 -23.05
C GLU A 209 -8.86 -0.03 -24.06
N GLU A 210 -9.69 -1.08 -23.89
CA GLU A 210 -10.86 -1.36 -24.72
C GLU A 210 -11.87 -0.21 -24.72
N ALA A 211 -11.98 0.48 -23.58
CA ALA A 211 -12.84 1.67 -23.45
C ALA A 211 -12.24 2.94 -24.09
N GLY A 212 -10.98 2.91 -24.53
CA GLY A 212 -10.29 4.03 -25.15
C GLY A 212 -9.93 5.17 -24.17
N VAL A 213 -9.82 4.87 -22.87
CA VAL A 213 -9.57 5.87 -21.82
C VAL A 213 -8.11 5.94 -21.35
N LEU A 214 -7.21 5.15 -21.91
CA LEU A 214 -5.77 5.29 -21.70
C LEU A 214 -5.18 6.31 -22.68
N ALA A 215 -4.49 7.32 -22.15
CA ALA A 215 -3.78 8.31 -22.95
C ALA A 215 -2.57 7.67 -23.66
N GLU A 216 -2.10 8.31 -24.73
CA GLU A 216 -0.81 7.98 -25.34
C GLU A 216 0.31 8.16 -24.30
N GLY A 217 1.23 7.21 -24.22
CA GLY A 217 2.30 7.21 -23.21
C GLY A 217 1.84 6.91 -21.79
N CYS A 218 0.61 6.41 -21.58
CA CYS A 218 0.09 6.07 -20.27
C CYS A 218 1.01 5.07 -19.55
N LYS A 219 1.34 5.36 -18.31
CA LYS A 219 2.10 4.45 -17.44
C LYS A 219 1.17 3.70 -16.50
N THR A 220 1.56 2.47 -16.16
CA THR A 220 0.91 1.74 -15.07
C THR A 220 1.96 1.13 -14.15
N VAL A 221 1.68 1.13 -12.84
CA VAL A 221 2.58 0.59 -11.82
C VAL A 221 1.79 -0.23 -10.82
N ALA A 222 2.34 -1.40 -10.45
CA ALA A 222 1.86 -2.23 -9.36
C ALA A 222 2.94 -2.36 -8.28
N TYR A 223 2.53 -2.52 -7.02
CA TYR A 223 3.44 -2.53 -5.89
C TYR A 223 3.78 -3.94 -5.41
N SER A 224 5.04 -4.13 -5.11
CA SER A 224 5.62 -5.38 -4.66
C SER A 224 6.59 -5.16 -3.50
N TYR A 225 6.93 -6.24 -2.85
CA TYR A 225 8.00 -6.36 -1.88
C TYR A 225 8.76 -7.66 -2.12
N ILE A 226 10.06 -7.66 -2.02
CA ILE A 226 10.92 -8.84 -2.14
C ILE A 226 11.49 -9.21 -0.77
N GLY A 227 12.01 -8.23 -0.04
CA GLY A 227 12.68 -8.45 1.25
C GLY A 227 14.08 -9.01 1.10
N THR A 228 14.54 -9.66 2.15
CA THR A 228 15.90 -10.18 2.31
C THR A 228 15.87 -11.64 2.71
N GLU A 229 17.03 -12.30 2.74
CA GLU A 229 17.15 -13.69 3.19
C GLU A 229 16.55 -13.96 4.57
N LEU A 230 16.47 -12.93 5.44
CA LEU A 230 15.85 -13.05 6.76
C LEU A 230 14.33 -13.23 6.69
N THR A 231 13.69 -12.75 5.63
CA THR A 231 12.23 -12.79 5.45
C THR A 231 11.81 -13.67 4.27
N TRP A 232 12.72 -14.05 3.38
CA TRP A 232 12.37 -14.83 2.19
C TRP A 232 11.59 -16.11 2.46
N PRO A 233 11.90 -16.92 3.47
CA PRO A 233 11.16 -18.18 3.68
C PRO A 233 9.67 -18.00 3.86
N ILE A 234 9.24 -16.90 4.51
CA ILE A 234 7.81 -16.61 4.71
C ILE A 234 7.24 -15.67 3.63
N TYR A 235 8.07 -14.94 2.90
CA TYR A 235 7.62 -13.95 1.93
C TYR A 235 7.96 -14.34 0.49
N TRP A 236 9.19 -14.06 0.02
CA TRP A 236 9.57 -14.22 -1.39
C TRP A 236 9.59 -15.68 -1.86
N ASP A 237 10.09 -16.58 -1.02
CA ASP A 237 10.08 -18.03 -1.27
C ASP A 237 8.73 -18.68 -0.87
N GLY A 238 7.85 -17.93 -0.22
CA GLY A 238 6.53 -18.36 0.18
C GLY A 238 5.43 -18.18 -0.88
N ALA A 239 4.19 -18.45 -0.51
CA ALA A 239 3.02 -18.29 -1.37
C ALA A 239 2.86 -16.84 -1.87
N LEU A 240 3.15 -15.84 -1.03
CA LEU A 240 3.13 -14.43 -1.44
C LEU A 240 4.13 -14.14 -2.57
N GLY A 241 5.34 -14.68 -2.49
CA GLY A 241 6.35 -14.49 -3.53
C GLY A 241 5.91 -15.05 -4.88
N ARG A 242 5.17 -16.16 -4.90
CA ARG A 242 4.58 -16.70 -6.15
C ARG A 242 3.61 -15.69 -6.77
N ALA A 243 2.79 -15.03 -5.97
CA ALA A 243 1.91 -13.96 -6.45
C ALA A 243 2.69 -12.74 -6.95
N LYS A 244 3.79 -12.38 -6.27
CA LYS A 244 4.66 -11.27 -6.70
C LYS A 244 5.42 -11.57 -7.99
N MET A 245 5.84 -12.81 -8.21
CA MET A 245 6.40 -13.25 -9.49
C MET A 245 5.35 -13.20 -10.62
N ASP A 246 4.08 -13.45 -10.33
CA ASP A 246 2.99 -13.28 -11.31
C ASP A 246 2.71 -11.80 -11.63
N LEU A 247 2.95 -10.87 -10.70
CA LEU A 247 2.96 -9.43 -11.03
C LEU A 247 4.06 -9.08 -12.04
N ASP A 248 5.26 -9.66 -11.91
CA ASP A 248 6.35 -9.44 -12.86
C ASP A 248 5.99 -9.99 -14.27
N ARG A 249 5.35 -11.15 -14.32
CA ARG A 249 4.80 -11.72 -15.55
C ARG A 249 3.77 -10.77 -16.18
N ALA A 250 2.83 -10.28 -15.38
CA ALA A 250 1.80 -9.35 -15.84
C ALA A 250 2.41 -8.03 -16.36
N ALA A 251 3.42 -7.48 -15.67
CA ALA A 251 4.12 -6.29 -16.13
C ALA A 251 4.73 -6.49 -17.52
N THR A 252 5.33 -7.64 -17.79
CA THR A 252 5.88 -7.98 -19.11
C THR A 252 4.78 -8.00 -20.17
N ALA A 253 3.69 -8.71 -19.92
CA ALA A 253 2.55 -8.78 -20.86
C ALA A 253 1.92 -7.39 -21.11
N LEU A 254 1.79 -6.58 -20.06
CA LEU A 254 1.25 -5.22 -20.16
C LEU A 254 2.19 -4.27 -20.91
N ASN A 255 3.51 -4.40 -20.76
CA ASN A 255 4.46 -3.63 -21.56
C ASN A 255 4.35 -3.92 -23.06
N GLU A 256 4.24 -5.20 -23.43
CA GLU A 256 4.02 -5.59 -24.83
C GLU A 256 2.72 -4.98 -25.38
N LYS A 257 1.64 -5.05 -24.59
CA LYS A 257 0.34 -4.50 -24.95
C LYS A 257 0.35 -2.98 -25.13
N LEU A 258 0.96 -2.26 -24.21
CA LEU A 258 0.98 -0.79 -24.19
C LEU A 258 2.02 -0.16 -25.12
N ALA A 259 3.00 -0.93 -25.59
CA ALA A 259 4.12 -0.43 -26.39
C ALA A 259 3.67 0.30 -27.66
N ALA A 260 2.60 -0.14 -28.33
CA ALA A 260 2.07 0.48 -29.54
C ALA A 260 1.62 1.95 -29.34
N LYS A 261 1.28 2.32 -28.10
CA LYS A 261 0.88 3.67 -27.68
C LYS A 261 1.96 4.38 -26.85
N GLY A 262 3.19 3.86 -26.83
CA GLY A 262 4.29 4.40 -26.05
C GLY A 262 4.10 4.30 -24.53
N GLY A 263 3.14 3.50 -24.06
CA GLY A 263 2.88 3.24 -22.66
C GLY A 263 3.84 2.24 -22.04
N THR A 264 3.90 2.21 -20.72
CA THR A 264 4.76 1.30 -19.94
C THR A 264 4.05 0.70 -18.74
N ALA A 265 4.48 -0.49 -18.34
CA ALA A 265 4.04 -1.15 -17.12
C ALA A 265 5.26 -1.59 -16.30
N ASN A 266 5.30 -1.24 -15.02
CA ASN A 266 6.39 -1.59 -14.12
C ASN A 266 5.85 -2.14 -12.80
N VAL A 267 6.56 -3.09 -12.22
CA VAL A 267 6.43 -3.41 -10.81
C VAL A 267 7.38 -2.50 -10.04
N ALA A 268 6.89 -1.83 -9.00
CA ALA A 268 7.74 -1.09 -8.07
C ALA A 268 7.95 -1.92 -6.81
N VAL A 269 9.20 -2.30 -6.57
CA VAL A 269 9.61 -3.01 -5.36
C VAL A 269 9.88 -1.97 -4.29
N LEU A 270 9.03 -1.96 -3.28
CA LEU A 270 9.10 -1.01 -2.17
C LEU A 270 9.76 -1.64 -0.96
N LYS A 271 10.18 -0.83 0.01
CA LYS A 271 10.79 -1.33 1.25
C LYS A 271 9.73 -1.82 2.24
N SER A 272 10.18 -2.50 3.28
CA SER A 272 9.33 -2.85 4.43
C SER A 272 8.88 -1.58 5.17
N VAL A 273 7.58 -1.44 5.38
CA VAL A 273 6.95 -0.34 6.12
C VAL A 273 5.81 -0.88 6.98
N VAL A 274 5.41 -0.09 7.98
CA VAL A 274 4.25 -0.43 8.81
C VAL A 274 2.96 -0.16 8.03
N THR A 275 2.25 -1.23 7.73
CA THR A 275 0.91 -1.22 7.13
C THR A 275 0.06 -2.32 7.77
N GLN A 276 -1.25 -2.31 7.56
CA GLN A 276 -2.09 -3.43 8.00
C GLN A 276 -1.64 -4.76 7.37
N ALA A 277 -1.28 -4.74 6.08
CA ALA A 277 -0.83 -5.93 5.37
C ALA A 277 0.48 -6.49 5.95
N SER A 278 1.51 -5.65 6.14
CA SER A 278 2.81 -6.10 6.68
C SER A 278 2.71 -6.60 8.13
N SER A 279 1.84 -5.98 8.92
CA SER A 279 1.63 -6.37 10.32
C SER A 279 0.98 -7.74 10.49
N ALA A 280 0.32 -8.25 9.45
CA ALA A 280 -0.28 -9.59 9.44
C ALA A 280 0.74 -10.71 9.11
N ILE A 281 1.91 -10.37 8.57
CA ILE A 281 2.91 -11.35 8.15
C ILE A 281 3.78 -11.74 9.36
N PRO A 282 3.88 -13.03 9.71
CA PRO A 282 4.78 -13.49 10.77
C PRO A 282 6.20 -12.94 10.59
N VAL A 283 6.89 -12.67 11.67
CA VAL A 283 8.23 -12.09 11.77
C VAL A 283 8.40 -10.64 11.28
N MET A 284 7.53 -10.13 10.42
CA MET A 284 7.67 -8.78 9.87
C MET A 284 7.65 -7.67 10.94
N PRO A 285 6.82 -7.70 11.98
CA PRO A 285 6.89 -6.68 13.04
C PRO A 285 8.26 -6.59 13.71
N LEU A 286 8.90 -7.74 13.98
CA LEU A 286 10.25 -7.79 14.56
C LEU A 286 11.31 -7.29 13.56
N TYR A 287 11.27 -7.78 12.31
CA TYR A 287 12.18 -7.35 11.26
C TYR A 287 12.09 -5.83 11.03
N ILE A 288 10.88 -5.30 10.90
CA ILE A 288 10.65 -3.86 10.72
C ILE A 288 11.25 -3.07 11.89
N ALA A 289 11.02 -3.49 13.13
CA ALA A 289 11.58 -2.81 14.30
C ALA A 289 13.11 -2.77 14.30
N MET A 290 13.77 -3.83 13.83
CA MET A 290 15.23 -3.87 13.71
C MET A 290 15.74 -2.98 12.58
N VAL A 291 15.17 -3.12 11.38
CA VAL A 291 15.62 -2.38 10.20
C VAL A 291 15.40 -0.89 10.36
N PHE A 292 14.30 -0.47 10.97
CA PHE A 292 13.97 0.93 11.19
C PHE A 292 14.98 1.63 12.08
N LYS A 293 15.40 1.00 13.18
CA LYS A 293 16.44 1.56 14.06
C LYS A 293 17.69 1.90 13.27
N LYS A 294 18.20 0.92 12.52
CA LYS A 294 19.42 1.12 11.74
C LYS A 294 19.26 2.15 10.62
N MET A 295 18.14 2.11 9.90
CA MET A 295 17.86 3.10 8.84
C MET A 295 17.73 4.51 9.37
N ARG A 296 17.14 4.70 10.56
CA ARG A 296 17.08 6.02 11.22
C ARG A 296 18.44 6.51 11.65
N GLU A 297 19.26 5.66 12.26
CA GLU A 297 20.64 5.99 12.62
C GLU A 297 21.45 6.44 11.41
N GLN A 298 21.16 5.89 10.23
CA GLN A 298 21.82 6.23 8.97
C GLN A 298 21.16 7.39 8.20
N GLY A 299 20.02 7.92 8.68
CA GLY A 299 19.29 8.98 8.01
C GLY A 299 18.61 8.59 6.69
N VAL A 300 18.33 7.29 6.50
CA VAL A 300 17.73 6.72 5.27
C VAL A 300 16.40 6.02 5.53
N HIS A 301 15.76 6.28 6.65
CA HIS A 301 14.44 5.76 6.96
C HIS A 301 13.37 6.43 6.10
N GLU A 302 12.45 5.62 5.57
CA GLU A 302 11.31 6.07 4.79
C GLU A 302 10.04 5.33 5.23
N GLY A 303 8.93 6.04 5.37
CA GLY A 303 7.58 5.49 5.44
C GLY A 303 6.93 5.41 4.06
N CYS A 304 5.60 5.15 4.02
CA CYS A 304 4.88 5.04 2.75
C CYS A 304 4.98 6.31 1.89
N MET A 305 4.81 7.48 2.51
CA MET A 305 4.76 8.73 1.77
C MET A 305 6.13 9.08 1.16
N GLU A 306 7.20 8.93 1.93
CA GLU A 306 8.58 9.16 1.49
C GLU A 306 8.95 8.23 0.33
N GLN A 307 8.65 6.94 0.46
CA GLN A 307 8.88 5.94 -0.59
C GLN A 307 8.17 6.30 -1.89
N ILE A 308 6.90 6.66 -1.80
CA ILE A 308 6.10 6.98 -2.99
C ILE A 308 6.51 8.31 -3.60
N TYR A 309 6.79 9.34 -2.80
CA TYR A 309 7.30 10.60 -3.35
C TYR A 309 8.62 10.38 -4.11
N ARG A 310 9.56 9.60 -3.53
CA ARG A 310 10.82 9.23 -4.17
C ARG A 310 10.61 8.41 -5.44
N MET A 311 9.67 7.46 -5.42
CA MET A 311 9.30 6.69 -6.62
C MET A 311 8.82 7.61 -7.75
N PHE A 312 7.88 8.49 -7.46
CA PHE A 312 7.32 9.39 -8.47
C PHE A 312 8.38 10.35 -9.02
N SER A 313 9.15 11.00 -8.14
CA SER A 313 10.08 12.07 -8.52
C SER A 313 11.42 11.60 -9.07
N GLN A 314 11.90 10.43 -8.66
CA GLN A 314 13.26 9.95 -8.99
C GLN A 314 13.30 8.68 -9.84
N ARG A 315 12.18 7.95 -9.95
CA ARG A 315 12.12 6.69 -10.72
C ARG A 315 11.13 6.79 -11.87
N LEU A 316 9.86 7.06 -11.60
CA LEU A 316 8.79 6.99 -12.61
C LEU A 316 8.70 8.25 -13.48
N TYR A 317 8.92 9.44 -12.89
CA TYR A 317 8.84 10.75 -13.54
C TYR A 317 10.10 11.57 -13.25
N LYS A 318 11.22 11.14 -13.82
CA LYS A 318 12.52 11.79 -13.61
C LYS A 318 12.51 13.21 -14.17
N GLU A 319 13.20 14.11 -13.47
CA GLU A 319 13.25 15.54 -13.82
C GLU A 319 13.78 15.80 -15.24
N ASP A 320 14.76 15.00 -15.67
CA ASP A 320 15.36 15.09 -17.00
C ASP A 320 14.51 14.45 -18.11
N GLY A 321 13.35 13.85 -17.76
CA GLY A 321 12.46 13.17 -18.69
C GLY A 321 12.99 11.85 -19.23
N SER A 322 14.12 11.35 -18.72
CA SER A 322 14.67 10.05 -19.13
C SER A 322 13.78 8.89 -18.69
N ALA A 323 13.93 7.75 -19.37
CA ALA A 323 13.22 6.53 -19.01
C ALA A 323 13.57 6.08 -17.58
N PRO A 324 12.64 5.42 -16.88
CA PRO A 324 12.91 4.81 -15.59
C PRO A 324 14.10 3.84 -15.63
N GLU A 325 14.92 3.88 -14.58
CA GLU A 325 15.94 2.85 -14.36
C GLU A 325 15.28 1.63 -13.73
N VAL A 326 15.46 0.46 -14.34
CA VAL A 326 14.85 -0.80 -13.93
C VAL A 326 15.92 -1.88 -13.74
N ASP A 327 15.60 -2.88 -12.92
CA ASP A 327 16.42 -4.08 -12.80
C ASP A 327 16.21 -5.04 -14.00
N ASP A 328 16.90 -6.19 -13.98
CA ASP A 328 16.84 -7.20 -15.05
C ASP A 328 15.44 -7.82 -15.25
N HIS A 329 14.51 -7.57 -14.31
CA HIS A 329 13.12 -7.99 -14.37
C HIS A 329 12.13 -6.84 -14.64
N ASN A 330 12.63 -5.69 -15.14
CA ASN A 330 11.83 -4.49 -15.43
C ASN A 330 11.13 -3.89 -14.19
N ARG A 331 11.76 -4.01 -13.01
CA ARG A 331 11.23 -3.48 -11.74
C ARG A 331 11.89 -2.16 -11.38
N LEU A 332 11.11 -1.22 -10.86
CA LEU A 332 11.60 -0.03 -10.19
C LEU A 332 12.03 -0.42 -8.77
N ARG A 333 13.29 -0.16 -8.40
CA ARG A 333 13.82 -0.57 -7.08
C ARG A 333 13.85 0.62 -6.13
N LEU A 334 12.98 0.57 -5.11
CA LEU A 334 12.88 1.55 -4.02
C LEU A 334 13.31 0.96 -2.68
N ASP A 335 13.63 -0.32 -2.65
CA ASP A 335 14.18 -1.07 -1.53
C ASP A 335 15.71 -0.96 -1.40
N ASP A 336 16.33 -0.20 -2.27
CA ASP A 336 17.78 0.00 -2.37
C ASP A 336 18.43 0.46 -1.05
N TRP A 337 17.75 1.31 -0.28
CA TRP A 337 18.25 1.77 1.02
C TRP A 337 18.09 0.73 2.13
N GLU A 338 16.98 -0.02 2.13
CA GLU A 338 16.78 -1.15 3.05
C GLU A 338 17.82 -2.25 2.81
N LEU A 339 18.15 -2.53 1.54
CA LEU A 339 19.06 -3.60 1.13
C LEU A 339 20.55 -3.24 1.24
N ARG A 340 20.91 -2.09 1.78
CA ARG A 340 22.32 -1.74 2.03
C ARG A 340 22.97 -2.78 2.93
N ASP A 341 24.20 -3.18 2.60
CA ASP A 341 24.94 -4.22 3.31
C ASP A 341 25.08 -3.92 4.81
N ASP A 342 25.34 -2.66 5.17
CA ASP A 342 25.49 -2.25 6.58
C ASP A 342 24.19 -2.36 7.37
N ILE A 343 23.03 -2.15 6.72
CA ILE A 343 21.71 -2.31 7.32
C ILE A 343 21.36 -3.79 7.47
N GLN A 344 21.55 -4.57 6.42
CA GLN A 344 21.21 -5.99 6.45
C GLN A 344 22.14 -6.80 7.36
N GLN A 345 23.44 -6.44 7.39
CA GLN A 345 24.38 -7.08 8.32
C GLN A 345 23.98 -6.81 9.79
N HIS A 346 23.56 -5.57 10.09
CA HIS A 346 23.04 -5.25 11.42
C HIS A 346 21.85 -6.13 11.80
N CYS A 347 20.88 -6.30 10.90
CA CYS A 347 19.71 -7.16 11.16
C CYS A 347 20.11 -8.64 11.34
N ARG A 348 21.03 -9.17 10.53
CA ARG A 348 21.54 -10.54 10.68
C ARG A 348 22.19 -10.78 12.03
N ASP A 349 23.01 -9.84 12.46
CA ASP A 349 23.76 -9.96 13.72
C ASP A 349 22.83 -9.79 14.93
N LEU A 350 21.81 -8.95 14.81
CA LEU A 350 20.91 -8.61 15.91
C LEU A 350 19.82 -9.66 16.13
N TRP A 351 19.24 -10.22 15.06
CA TRP A 351 18.06 -11.10 15.14
C TRP A 351 18.21 -12.24 16.16
N PRO A 352 19.31 -13.04 16.15
CA PRO A 352 19.48 -14.13 17.10
C PRO A 352 19.70 -13.68 18.56
N GLN A 353 19.92 -12.39 18.80
CA GLN A 353 20.20 -11.84 20.13
C GLN A 353 18.97 -11.23 20.80
N ILE A 354 17.86 -11.07 20.06
CA ILE A 354 16.67 -10.40 20.57
C ILE A 354 15.93 -11.30 21.55
N THR A 355 15.67 -10.74 22.73
CA THR A 355 14.85 -11.30 23.80
C THR A 355 13.75 -10.31 24.19
N THR A 356 12.80 -10.76 25.00
CA THR A 356 11.75 -9.87 25.50
C THR A 356 12.34 -8.68 26.29
N GLU A 357 13.39 -8.94 27.07
CA GLU A 357 14.02 -7.94 27.94
C GLU A 357 14.74 -6.84 27.16
N ASN A 358 15.39 -7.20 26.03
CA ASN A 358 16.19 -6.24 25.25
C ASN A 358 15.49 -5.70 24.00
N LEU A 359 14.28 -6.15 23.70
CA LEU A 359 13.52 -5.79 22.49
C LEU A 359 13.47 -4.26 22.26
N ARG A 360 13.08 -3.50 23.29
CA ARG A 360 12.95 -2.03 23.20
C ARG A 360 14.27 -1.30 23.18
N GLU A 361 15.31 -1.86 23.79
CA GLU A 361 16.66 -1.26 23.80
C GLU A 361 17.33 -1.41 22.43
N LEU A 362 17.26 -2.63 21.86
CA LEU A 362 18.02 -3.00 20.66
C LEU A 362 17.27 -2.73 19.36
N THR A 363 15.96 -2.44 19.41
CA THR A 363 15.14 -2.19 18.22
C THR A 363 14.29 -0.92 18.36
N ASP A 364 13.66 -0.48 17.29
CA ASP A 364 12.66 0.60 17.28
C ASP A 364 11.23 0.06 17.49
N TYR A 365 11.06 -0.91 18.40
CA TYR A 365 9.76 -1.55 18.60
C TYR A 365 8.67 -0.59 19.08
N ASP A 366 9.00 0.35 19.95
CA ASP A 366 8.02 1.37 20.41
C ASP A 366 7.57 2.25 19.25
N MET A 367 8.48 2.65 18.37
CA MET A 367 8.16 3.39 17.15
C MET A 367 7.31 2.56 16.17
N TYR A 368 7.58 1.25 16.04
CA TYR A 368 6.72 0.34 15.28
C TYR A 368 5.28 0.38 15.82
N LYS A 369 5.11 0.33 17.14
CA LYS A 369 3.79 0.41 17.79
C LYS A 369 3.10 1.76 17.56
N GLU A 370 3.84 2.86 17.62
CA GLU A 370 3.33 4.20 17.34
C GLU A 370 2.90 4.34 15.87
N GLU A 371 3.72 3.89 14.92
CA GLU A 371 3.36 3.91 13.51
C GLU A 371 2.14 3.02 13.23
N PHE A 372 2.04 1.87 13.90
CA PHE A 372 0.88 0.99 13.76
C PHE A 372 -0.43 1.65 14.19
N ILE A 373 -0.47 2.32 15.34
CA ILE A 373 -1.71 2.98 15.78
C ILE A 373 -2.06 4.22 14.94
N LYS A 374 -1.05 4.89 14.33
CA LYS A 374 -1.27 6.00 13.40
C LYS A 374 -2.06 5.57 12.15
N LEU A 375 -1.97 4.32 11.73
CA LEU A 375 -2.78 3.78 10.63
C LEU A 375 -4.29 3.93 10.88
N PHE A 376 -4.68 3.98 12.15
CA PHE A 376 -6.07 4.07 12.60
C PHE A 376 -6.43 5.45 13.16
N GLY A 377 -5.57 6.44 12.96
CA GLY A 377 -5.77 7.83 13.40
C GLY A 377 -5.48 8.08 14.87
N PHE A 378 -4.71 7.22 15.54
CA PHE A 378 -4.29 7.41 16.93
C PHE A 378 -2.82 7.82 17.03
N GLY A 379 -2.43 8.44 18.15
CA GLY A 379 -1.04 8.86 18.38
C GLY A 379 -0.57 10.03 17.51
N ILE A 380 -1.48 10.80 16.93
CA ILE A 380 -1.16 12.01 16.16
C ILE A 380 -1.06 13.20 17.12
N GLU A 381 -0.01 13.97 16.99
CA GLU A 381 0.22 15.15 17.83
C GLU A 381 -0.89 16.19 17.64
N GLY A 382 -1.29 16.85 18.73
CA GLY A 382 -2.30 17.90 18.71
C GLY A 382 -3.75 17.44 18.67
N ILE A 383 -4.01 16.12 18.68
CA ILE A 383 -5.36 15.57 18.70
C ILE A 383 -5.78 15.24 20.14
N ASP A 384 -6.93 15.78 20.54
CA ASP A 384 -7.56 15.45 21.82
C ASP A 384 -8.40 14.17 21.70
N TYR A 385 -7.83 13.05 22.14
CA TYR A 385 -8.51 11.73 22.12
C TYR A 385 -9.53 11.53 23.26
N ASP A 386 -9.70 12.49 24.14
CA ASP A 386 -10.75 12.50 25.16
C ASP A 386 -11.98 13.32 24.73
N ALA A 387 -11.87 14.04 23.62
CA ALA A 387 -12.98 14.80 23.06
C ALA A 387 -14.08 13.89 22.49
N ASP A 388 -15.30 14.40 22.55
CA ASP A 388 -16.45 13.78 21.87
C ASP A 388 -16.39 14.08 20.37
N VAL A 389 -16.35 13.04 19.56
CA VAL A 389 -16.27 13.17 18.10
C VAL A 389 -17.45 12.49 17.41
N ASN A 390 -17.90 13.05 16.29
CA ASN A 390 -18.87 12.40 15.43
C ASN A 390 -18.17 11.39 14.51
N PRO A 391 -18.50 10.10 14.56
CA PRO A 391 -17.96 9.10 13.66
C PRO A 391 -18.55 9.16 12.24
N GLU A 392 -19.68 9.82 12.05
CA GLU A 392 -20.25 10.09 10.72
C GLU A 392 -19.54 11.29 10.09
N VAL A 393 -18.87 11.05 8.98
CA VAL A 393 -18.15 12.07 8.21
C VAL A 393 -18.85 12.22 6.85
N GLU A 394 -19.14 13.47 6.48
CA GLU A 394 -19.66 13.76 5.14
C GLU A 394 -18.59 13.46 4.10
N PHE A 395 -18.98 12.68 3.10
CA PHE A 395 -18.10 12.28 2.02
C PHE A 395 -18.91 12.01 0.75
N ASP A 396 -18.65 12.81 -0.28
CA ASP A 396 -19.26 12.62 -1.61
C ASP A 396 -18.55 11.47 -2.35
N VAL A 397 -18.85 10.24 -1.91
CA VAL A 397 -18.32 9.02 -2.49
C VAL A 397 -19.37 8.36 -3.37
N ILE A 398 -18.92 7.78 -4.48
CA ILE A 398 -19.78 7.04 -5.40
C ILE A 398 -19.71 5.56 -4.99
N ASP A 399 -20.79 5.02 -4.44
CA ASP A 399 -20.87 3.61 -4.11
C ASP A 399 -21.05 2.75 -5.37
N ILE A 400 -20.37 1.62 -5.41
CA ILE A 400 -20.48 0.58 -6.44
C ILE A 400 -21.36 -0.50 -5.86
N GLU A 401 -22.48 -0.76 -6.52
CA GLU A 401 -23.48 -1.77 -6.12
C GLU A 401 -23.01 -3.22 -6.36
#